data_76e7a38eea744db4e0a01be7295d237e
#
_entry.id   76e7a38eea744db4e0a01be7295d237e
#
_cell.length_a   1.000
_cell.length_b   1.000
_cell.length_c   1.000
_cell.angle_alpha   90.00
_cell.angle_beta   90.00
_cell.angle_gamma   90.00
#
_symmetry.space_group_name_H-M   'P 1'
#
loop_
_entity.id
_entity.type
_entity.pdbx_description
1 polymer ?
#
loop_
_entity_poly.entity_id
_entity_poly.type
_entity_poly.pdbx_seq_one_letter_code
_entity_poly.pdbx_strand_id
1 'polypeptide(L)'
;ENYILSENDIVISLDRPIINTGLKYAIISKSDLPCLLLQRVAKFKNYANTVSNSFLTIWLQSYFFINSIDPGRSNGVPHISTKQLEMTLFPLLPQSEQDRIISKTDELIQTCNKLKYIIKTAKQTQLHLADALTDAAIN
;
A
#
# COMPACT_ATOMS: atom_id res chain seq x y z
N GLU A 1 -17.68 19.55 10.45
CA GLU A 1 -17.98 18.78 9.21
C GLU A 1 -16.71 18.33 8.48
N ASN A 2 -15.59 19.05 8.55
CA ASN A 2 -14.37 18.72 7.80
C ASN A 2 -13.58 17.51 8.31
N TYR A 3 -13.89 17.00 9.49
CA TYR A 3 -13.14 15.91 10.14
C TYR A 3 -13.87 14.57 10.14
N ILE A 4 -15.10 14.51 9.65
CA ILE A 4 -15.85 13.25 9.55
C ILE A 4 -15.31 12.47 8.36
N LEU A 5 -14.99 11.20 8.60
CA LEU A 5 -14.60 10.27 7.56
C LEU A 5 -15.81 9.52 7.02
N SER A 6 -15.74 9.16 5.76
CA SER A 6 -16.74 8.40 5.02
C SER A 6 -16.15 7.10 4.49
N GLU A 7 -17.02 6.16 4.14
CA GLU A 7 -16.60 4.93 3.47
C GLU A 7 -15.82 5.26 2.18
N ASN A 8 -14.75 4.53 1.94
CA ASN A 8 -13.82 4.71 0.82
C ASN A 8 -12.93 5.97 0.90
N ASP A 9 -12.96 6.74 1.98
CA ASP A 9 -11.94 7.77 2.21
C ASP A 9 -10.56 7.13 2.35
N ILE A 10 -9.56 7.74 1.72
CA ILE A 10 -8.16 7.31 1.84
C ILE A 10 -7.44 8.26 2.78
N VAL A 11 -6.82 7.70 3.80
CA VAL A 11 -6.07 8.43 4.81
C VAL A 11 -4.62 7.96 4.88
N ILE A 12 -3.71 8.89 5.21
CA ILE A 12 -2.28 8.62 5.36
C ILE A 12 -1.79 9.17 6.69
N SER A 13 -0.91 8.42 7.36
CA SER A 13 -0.23 8.91 8.55
C SER A 13 0.84 9.95 8.17
N LEU A 14 0.83 11.09 8.86
CA LEU A 14 1.86 12.12 8.73
C LEU A 14 3.08 11.84 9.62
N ASP A 15 2.91 10.97 10.62
CA ASP A 15 3.98 10.55 11.53
C ASP A 15 4.46 9.15 11.16
N ARG A 16 5.78 9.01 10.97
CA ARG A 16 6.40 7.76 10.53
C ARG A 16 5.61 7.13 9.36
N PRO A 17 5.46 7.87 8.25
CA PRO A 17 4.59 7.45 7.16
C PRO A 17 5.08 6.16 6.49
N ILE A 18 6.38 5.88 6.58
CA ILE A 18 7.01 4.68 6.04
C ILE A 18 7.48 3.80 7.19
N ILE A 19 7.12 2.52 7.13
CA ILE A 19 7.53 1.47 8.06
C ILE A 19 8.05 0.26 7.27
N ASN A 20 8.55 -0.77 7.96
CA ASN A 20 9.10 -1.96 7.31
C ASN A 20 8.15 -2.66 6.32
N THR A 21 6.84 -2.49 6.49
CA THR A 21 5.81 -3.05 5.62
C THR A 21 5.36 -2.11 4.50
N GLY A 22 5.93 -0.90 4.41
CA GLY A 22 5.61 0.13 3.41
C GLY A 22 4.95 1.37 3.99
N LEU A 23 4.19 2.07 3.15
CA LEU A 23 3.49 3.30 3.52
C LEU A 23 2.32 3.00 4.48
N LYS A 24 2.18 3.78 5.56
CA LYS A 24 1.03 3.75 6.46
C LYS A 24 -0.14 4.55 5.87
N TYR A 25 -1.00 3.88 5.17
CA TYR A 25 -2.27 4.42 4.69
C TYR A 25 -3.41 3.44 5.01
N ALA A 26 -4.63 3.92 4.99
CA ALA A 26 -5.82 3.09 5.13
C ALA A 26 -6.93 3.59 4.20
N ILE A 27 -7.80 2.66 3.82
CA ILE A 27 -9.07 2.95 3.15
C ILE A 27 -10.15 2.69 4.19
N ILE A 28 -10.98 3.69 4.45
CA ILE A 28 -12.04 3.59 5.45
C ILE A 28 -13.12 2.64 4.95
N SER A 29 -13.38 1.61 5.71
CA SER A 29 -14.45 0.66 5.45
C SER A 29 -15.74 1.03 6.22
N LYS A 30 -16.84 0.43 5.84
CA LYS A 30 -18.11 0.62 6.55
C LYS A 30 -18.05 0.22 8.02
N SER A 31 -17.23 -0.77 8.36
CA SER A 31 -17.04 -1.23 9.75
C SER A 31 -16.25 -0.26 10.61
N ASP A 32 -15.51 0.68 10.01
CA ASP A 32 -14.72 1.68 10.74
C ASP A 32 -15.55 2.90 11.13
N LEU A 33 -16.78 3.01 10.60
CA LEU A 33 -17.66 4.14 10.82
C LEU A 33 -18.56 3.95 12.06
N PRO A 34 -18.88 5.02 12.81
CA PRO A 34 -18.46 6.42 12.59
C PRO A 34 -17.05 6.68 13.11
N CYS A 35 -16.20 7.37 12.32
CA CYS A 35 -14.88 7.78 12.75
C CYS A 35 -14.53 9.20 12.31
N LEU A 36 -13.55 9.79 13.00
CA LEU A 36 -13.11 11.16 12.76
C LEU A 36 -11.62 11.17 12.37
N LEU A 37 -11.27 12.12 11.53
CA LEU A 37 -9.90 12.40 11.18
C LEU A 37 -9.15 12.95 12.40
N LEU A 38 -8.13 12.24 12.85
CA LEU A 38 -7.31 12.63 13.99
C LEU A 38 -6.15 13.55 13.56
N GLN A 39 -5.55 14.22 14.55
CA GLN A 39 -4.31 14.94 14.38
C GLN A 39 -3.22 14.00 13.82
N ARG A 40 -2.37 14.51 12.95
CA ARG A 40 -1.28 13.75 12.29
C ARG A 40 -1.74 12.67 11.31
N VAL A 41 -2.99 12.79 10.84
CA VAL A 41 -3.53 12.00 9.73
C VAL A 41 -4.08 12.95 8.67
N ALA A 42 -3.75 12.72 7.41
CA ALA A 42 -4.32 13.47 6.29
C ALA A 42 -5.29 12.60 5.50
N LYS A 43 -6.36 13.20 5.01
CA LYS A 43 -7.32 12.58 4.09
C LYS A 43 -7.11 13.14 2.68
N PHE A 44 -7.06 12.25 1.69
CA PHE A 44 -7.09 12.66 0.28
C PHE A 44 -8.52 12.99 -0.12
N LYS A 45 -8.71 14.18 -0.66
CA LYS A 45 -10.02 14.63 -1.16
C LYS A 45 -10.04 14.54 -2.68
N ASN A 46 -10.89 13.66 -3.19
CA ASN A 46 -11.08 13.51 -4.62
C ASN A 46 -12.17 14.49 -5.11
N TYR A 47 -11.76 15.43 -5.95
CA TYR A 47 -12.70 16.39 -6.56
C TYR A 47 -13.25 15.81 -7.86
N ALA A 48 -14.57 15.88 -8.02
CA ALA A 48 -15.28 15.46 -9.24
C ALA A 48 -15.05 13.99 -9.65
N ASN A 49 -14.64 13.12 -8.73
CA ASN A 49 -14.38 11.70 -8.98
C ASN A 49 -13.42 11.45 -10.17
N THR A 50 -12.46 12.35 -10.36
CA THR A 50 -11.49 12.26 -11.48
C THR A 50 -10.41 11.21 -11.29
N VAL A 51 -10.23 10.72 -10.05
CA VAL A 51 -9.22 9.72 -9.69
C VAL A 51 -9.91 8.55 -9.00
N SER A 52 -9.67 7.33 -9.47
CA SER A 52 -10.15 6.14 -8.78
C SER A 52 -9.31 5.87 -7.51
N ASN A 53 -9.95 5.37 -6.46
CA ASN A 53 -9.26 5.02 -5.21
C ASN A 53 -8.17 3.96 -5.44
N SER A 54 -8.43 2.99 -6.30
CA SER A 54 -7.45 1.96 -6.65
C SER A 54 -6.22 2.54 -7.33
N PHE A 55 -6.40 3.49 -8.26
CA PHE A 55 -5.28 4.16 -8.90
C PHE A 55 -4.50 5.04 -7.90
N LEU A 56 -5.19 5.77 -7.03
CA LEU A 56 -4.54 6.56 -5.99
C LEU A 56 -3.70 5.67 -5.05
N THR A 57 -4.21 4.51 -4.64
CA THR A 57 -3.45 3.59 -3.77
C THR A 57 -2.24 2.98 -4.46
N ILE A 58 -2.32 2.67 -5.76
CA ILE A 58 -1.16 2.23 -6.55
C ILE A 58 -0.10 3.33 -6.59
N TRP A 59 -0.50 4.58 -6.85
CA TRP A 59 0.43 5.70 -6.88
C TRP A 59 1.07 5.96 -5.51
N LEU A 60 0.30 5.92 -4.42
CA LEU A 60 0.82 6.09 -3.05
C LEU A 60 1.88 5.04 -2.69
N GLN A 61 1.79 3.83 -3.22
CA GLN A 61 2.76 2.76 -3.01
C GLN A 61 3.93 2.80 -4.01
N SER A 62 3.88 3.72 -4.98
CA SER A 62 4.92 3.82 -6.01
C SER A 62 6.23 4.37 -5.45
N TYR A 63 7.33 3.96 -6.08
CA TYR A 63 8.66 4.50 -5.81
C TYR A 63 8.71 6.03 -5.92
N PHE A 64 7.98 6.61 -6.88
CA PHE A 64 7.93 8.06 -7.09
C PHE A 64 7.34 8.80 -5.89
N PHE A 65 6.18 8.33 -5.37
CA PHE A 65 5.57 8.94 -4.21
C PHE A 65 6.44 8.76 -2.97
N ILE A 66 6.90 7.55 -2.70
CA ILE A 66 7.72 7.25 -1.52
C ILE A 66 8.99 8.09 -1.50
N ASN A 67 9.67 8.24 -2.63
CA ASN A 67 10.85 9.10 -2.73
C ASN A 67 10.54 10.59 -2.57
N SER A 68 9.34 11.04 -2.99
CA SER A 68 8.97 12.46 -2.86
C SER A 68 8.73 12.90 -1.42
N ILE A 69 8.33 11.96 -0.57
CA ILE A 69 8.07 12.22 0.85
C ILE A 69 9.23 11.82 1.76
N ASP A 70 10.38 11.38 1.21
CA ASP A 70 11.54 10.82 1.91
C ASP A 70 11.70 11.34 3.35
N PRO A 71 11.28 10.56 4.36
CA PRO A 71 11.35 10.98 5.76
C PRO A 71 12.78 10.88 6.35
N GLY A 72 13.74 10.39 5.56
CA GLY A 72 15.14 10.19 5.99
C GLY A 72 15.93 11.48 6.24
N ARG A 73 15.37 12.65 5.90
CA ARG A 73 16.02 13.95 6.07
C ARG A 73 15.89 14.55 7.48
N SER A 74 15.08 13.95 8.35
CA SER A 74 14.92 14.44 9.72
C SER A 74 15.72 13.62 10.72
N ASN A 75 16.55 14.25 11.53
CA ASN A 75 17.31 13.62 12.62
C ASN A 75 16.44 13.15 13.80
N GLY A 76 15.15 12.99 13.60
CA GLY A 76 14.19 12.62 14.64
C GLY A 76 13.13 11.64 14.13
N VAL A 77 11.95 11.69 14.72
CA VAL A 77 10.79 10.92 14.21
C VAL A 77 10.41 11.47 12.84
N PRO A 78 10.44 10.66 11.78
CA PRO A 78 10.11 11.11 10.44
C PRO A 78 8.68 11.65 10.38
N HIS A 79 8.53 12.88 9.93
CA HIS A 79 7.24 13.54 9.73
C HIS A 79 7.13 14.04 8.30
N ILE A 80 5.95 13.95 7.74
CA ILE A 80 5.59 14.68 6.53
C ILE A 80 4.52 15.71 6.87
N SER A 81 4.59 16.85 6.23
CA SER A 81 3.57 17.89 6.36
C SER A 81 2.53 17.76 5.26
N THR A 82 1.32 18.26 5.50
CA THR A 82 0.30 18.38 4.46
C THR A 82 0.80 19.20 3.27
N LYS A 83 1.59 20.23 3.52
CA LYS A 83 2.21 21.04 2.46
C LYS A 83 3.15 20.24 1.56
N GLN A 84 3.92 19.29 2.10
CA GLN A 84 4.73 18.39 1.28
C GLN A 84 3.87 17.49 0.40
N LEU A 85 2.75 16.96 0.95
CA LEU A 85 1.79 16.18 0.16
C LEU A 85 1.15 17.00 -0.95
N GLU A 86 0.74 18.24 -0.67
CA GLU A 86 0.16 19.17 -1.64
C GLU A 86 1.11 19.53 -2.78
N MET A 87 2.41 19.57 -2.49
CA MET A 87 3.45 19.86 -3.50
C MET A 87 3.89 18.62 -4.29
N THR A 88 3.45 17.43 -3.91
CA THR A 88 3.81 16.21 -4.62
C THR A 88 3.05 16.10 -5.93
N LEU A 89 3.77 15.88 -7.03
CA LEU A 89 3.16 15.74 -8.36
C LEU A 89 2.37 14.43 -8.43
N PHE A 90 1.12 14.55 -8.85
CA PHE A 90 0.23 13.42 -9.10
C PHE A 90 -0.04 13.27 -10.60
N PRO A 91 0.08 12.05 -11.18
CA PRO A 91 -0.23 11.82 -12.60
C PRO A 91 -1.75 11.76 -12.80
N LEU A 92 -2.34 12.89 -13.20
CA LEU A 92 -3.77 12.96 -13.51
C LEU A 92 -4.02 12.38 -14.90
N LEU A 93 -4.32 11.09 -14.96
CA LEU A 93 -4.56 10.35 -16.19
C LEU A 93 -6.06 10.27 -16.53
N PRO A 94 -6.43 10.11 -17.82
CA PRO A 94 -7.79 9.74 -18.19
C PRO A 94 -8.25 8.44 -17.49
N GLN A 95 -9.55 8.31 -17.22
CA GLN A 95 -10.11 7.17 -16.50
C GLN A 95 -9.73 5.82 -17.15
N SER A 96 -9.82 5.74 -18.48
CA SER A 96 -9.46 4.53 -19.24
C SER A 96 -8.01 4.09 -19.01
N GLU A 97 -7.09 5.05 -18.82
CA GLU A 97 -5.68 4.76 -18.56
C GLU A 97 -5.47 4.34 -17.09
N GLN A 98 -6.20 4.98 -16.16
CA GLN A 98 -6.21 4.52 -14.75
C GLN A 98 -6.67 3.06 -14.68
N ASP A 99 -7.77 2.69 -15.35
CA ASP A 99 -8.32 1.35 -15.35
C ASP A 99 -7.35 0.33 -15.98
N ARG A 100 -6.65 0.71 -17.05
CA ARG A 100 -5.61 -0.12 -17.67
C ARG A 100 -4.45 -0.39 -16.72
N ILE A 101 -4.00 0.62 -15.97
CA ILE A 101 -2.91 0.49 -14.99
C ILE A 101 -3.35 -0.39 -13.84
N ILE A 102 -4.56 -0.19 -13.31
CA ILE A 102 -5.11 -1.00 -12.22
C ILE A 102 -5.16 -2.48 -12.66
N SER A 103 -5.76 -2.77 -13.81
CA SER A 103 -5.88 -4.14 -14.30
C SER A 103 -4.52 -4.83 -14.49
N LYS A 104 -3.54 -4.07 -15.02
CA LYS A 104 -2.18 -4.64 -15.21
C LYS A 104 -1.45 -4.86 -13.89
N THR A 105 -1.64 -3.99 -12.92
CA THR A 105 -1.07 -4.14 -11.57
C THR A 105 -1.66 -5.37 -10.87
N ASP A 106 -2.96 -5.56 -10.94
CA ASP A 106 -3.64 -6.72 -10.35
C ASP A 106 -3.19 -8.04 -10.98
N GLU A 107 -3.04 -8.09 -12.31
CA GLU A 107 -2.49 -9.25 -13.03
C GLU A 107 -1.08 -9.60 -12.53
N LEU A 108 -0.22 -8.61 -12.39
CA LEU A 108 1.14 -8.80 -11.91
C LEU A 108 1.18 -9.28 -10.45
N ILE A 109 0.36 -8.68 -9.58
CA ILE A 109 0.25 -9.10 -8.17
C ILE A 109 -0.23 -10.55 -8.08
N GLN A 110 -1.24 -10.95 -8.85
CA GLN A 110 -1.72 -12.32 -8.89
C GLN A 110 -0.63 -13.30 -9.33
N THR A 111 0.12 -12.92 -10.37
CA THR A 111 1.24 -13.73 -10.86
C THR A 111 2.33 -13.89 -9.79
N CYS A 112 2.71 -12.80 -9.12
CA CYS A 112 3.68 -12.84 -8.01
C CYS A 112 3.19 -13.73 -6.86
N ASN A 113 1.91 -13.65 -6.49
CA ASN A 113 1.34 -14.48 -5.42
C ASN A 113 1.33 -15.96 -5.80
N LYS A 114 1.00 -16.29 -7.04
CA LYS A 114 1.08 -17.66 -7.57
C LYS A 114 2.51 -18.21 -7.50
N LEU A 115 3.50 -17.42 -7.92
CA LEU A 115 4.90 -17.81 -7.86
C LEU A 115 5.38 -18.01 -6.41
N LYS A 116 5.01 -17.10 -5.50
CA LYS A 116 5.32 -17.25 -4.07
C LYS A 116 4.74 -18.55 -3.50
N TYR A 117 3.50 -18.87 -3.86
CA TYR A 117 2.86 -20.11 -3.43
C TYR A 117 3.61 -21.35 -3.95
N ILE A 118 3.96 -21.38 -5.24
CA ILE A 118 4.70 -22.49 -5.85
C ILE A 118 6.07 -22.67 -5.16
N ILE A 119 6.82 -21.59 -4.94
CA ILE A 119 8.12 -21.64 -4.27
C ILE A 119 7.97 -22.18 -2.83
N LYS A 120 6.95 -21.72 -2.10
CA LYS A 120 6.69 -22.19 -0.73
C LYS A 120 6.39 -23.69 -0.71
N THR A 121 5.54 -24.16 -1.62
CA THR A 121 5.18 -25.59 -1.72
C THR A 121 6.40 -26.43 -2.12
N ALA A 122 7.21 -25.99 -3.08
CA ALA A 122 8.42 -26.69 -3.48
C ALA A 122 9.42 -26.83 -2.32
N LYS A 123 9.62 -25.75 -1.53
CA LYS A 123 10.47 -25.81 -0.33
C LYS A 123 9.97 -26.80 0.71
N GLN A 124 8.65 -26.85 0.94
CA GLN A 124 8.06 -27.82 1.87
C GLN A 124 8.26 -29.27 1.38
N THR A 125 8.05 -29.51 0.09
CA THR A 125 8.29 -30.84 -0.50
C THR A 125 9.77 -31.27 -0.38
N GLN A 126 10.69 -30.33 -0.63
CA GLN A 126 12.12 -30.60 -0.46
C GLN A 126 12.47 -30.96 1.00
N LEU A 127 11.89 -30.26 1.97
CA LEU A 127 12.10 -30.55 3.40
C LEU A 127 11.57 -31.96 3.75
N HIS A 128 10.34 -32.27 3.36
CA HIS A 128 9.76 -33.59 3.62
C HIS A 128 10.56 -34.73 2.97
N LEU A 129 11.09 -34.50 1.77
CA LEU A 129 11.97 -35.48 1.09
C LEU A 129 13.27 -35.67 1.88
N ALA A 130 13.89 -34.58 2.33
CA ALA A 130 15.12 -34.66 3.14
C ALA A 130 14.87 -35.42 4.45
N ASP A 131 13.78 -35.11 5.15
CA ASP A 131 13.39 -35.81 6.39
C ASP A 131 13.18 -37.32 6.12
N ALA A 132 12.42 -37.67 5.09
CA ALA A 132 12.17 -39.07 4.73
C ALA A 132 13.45 -39.85 4.36
N LEU A 133 14.39 -39.20 3.64
CA LEU A 133 15.68 -39.80 3.32
C LEU A 133 16.54 -40.00 4.57
N THR A 134 16.51 -39.04 5.51
CA THR A 134 17.26 -39.14 6.77
C THR A 134 16.69 -40.27 7.62
N ASP A 135 15.38 -40.35 7.76
CA ASP A 135 14.72 -41.43 8.53
C ASP A 135 14.98 -42.82 7.94
N ALA A 136 15.01 -42.92 6.59
CA ALA A 136 15.32 -44.17 5.91
C ALA A 136 16.80 -44.59 6.04
N ALA A 137 17.71 -43.63 6.28
CA ALA A 137 19.15 -43.91 6.45
C ALA A 137 19.50 -44.28 7.90
N ILE A 138 18.66 -43.98 8.88
CA ILE A 138 18.90 -44.25 10.31
C ILE A 138 18.27 -45.57 10.74
N ASN A 139 17.25 -46.08 10.02
CA ASN A 139 16.60 -47.37 10.26
C ASN A 139 17.17 -48.45 9.35
#